data_e3415897ac19fc6d823cbd851846b605
#
_entry.id   e3415897ac19fc6d823cbd851846b605
#
_cell.length_a   1.000
_cell.length_b   1.000
_cell.length_c   1.000
_cell.angle_alpha   90.00
_cell.angle_beta   90.00
_cell.angle_gamma   90.00
#
_symmetry.space_group_name_H-M   'P 1'
#
loop_
_entity.id
_entity.type
_entity.pdbx_description
1 polymer ?
#
loop_
_entity_poly.entity_id
_entity_poly.type
_entity_poly.pdbx_seq_one_letter_code
_entity_poly.pdbx_strand_id
1 'polypeptide(L)'
;DIILIPKEAREVLKNNFFINTLEVETEVTSSNWQTTKILFKTNKWEFIEAVIMRHLTWRNTLCISCQVWCPMKCSFCATWKLWLKRNLEFHEIVEQIMYAAELLNKDQAVLRNVVYMWMWEPFLNYENVKKSINIVCAQKKLNLANRRITISSCWIVPWIKKFWDDFPQTSLA
;
A
#
# COMPACT_ATOMS: atom_id res chain seq x y z
N ASP A 1 -12.71 -15.77 8.99
CA ASP A 1 -12.90 -17.23 9.12
C ASP A 1 -13.63 -17.77 7.89
N ILE A 2 -12.96 -18.67 7.14
CA ILE A 2 -13.50 -19.35 5.96
C ILE A 2 -14.32 -20.60 6.41
N ILE A 3 -15.16 -20.43 7.42
CA ILE A 3 -15.92 -21.53 8.04
C ILE A 3 -16.96 -22.12 7.08
N LEU A 4 -17.41 -21.32 6.10
CA LEU A 4 -18.44 -21.73 5.14
C LEU A 4 -17.90 -22.59 3.97
N ILE A 5 -16.59 -22.78 3.85
CA ILE A 5 -16.01 -23.61 2.80
C ILE A 5 -15.73 -25.01 3.34
N PRO A 6 -16.20 -26.09 2.69
CA PRO A 6 -15.89 -27.46 3.08
C PRO A 6 -14.41 -27.72 3.25
N LYS A 7 -14.04 -28.65 4.17
CA LYS A 7 -12.63 -28.91 4.52
C LYS A 7 -11.80 -29.31 3.30
N GLU A 8 -12.35 -30.16 2.45
CA GLU A 8 -11.67 -30.61 1.21
C GLU A 8 -11.38 -29.45 0.26
N ALA A 9 -12.36 -28.54 0.09
CA ALA A 9 -12.17 -27.35 -0.74
C ALA A 9 -11.16 -26.36 -0.12
N ARG A 10 -11.06 -26.26 1.22
CA ARG A 10 -10.01 -25.48 1.87
C ARG A 10 -8.61 -26.02 1.61
N GLU A 11 -8.43 -27.32 1.63
CA GLU A 11 -7.13 -27.95 1.32
C GLU A 11 -6.74 -27.72 -0.15
N VAL A 12 -7.69 -27.85 -1.08
CA VAL A 12 -7.46 -27.54 -2.50
C VAL A 12 -7.07 -26.06 -2.68
N LEU A 13 -7.76 -25.15 -1.99
CA LEU A 13 -7.44 -23.73 -2.05
C LEU A 13 -6.05 -23.44 -1.48
N LYS A 14 -5.69 -23.99 -0.31
CA LYS A 14 -4.36 -23.82 0.29
C LYS A 14 -3.22 -24.30 -0.60
N ASN A 15 -3.43 -25.39 -1.32
CA ASN A 15 -2.41 -26.00 -2.17
C ASN A 15 -2.25 -25.29 -3.53
N ASN A 16 -3.28 -24.56 -3.99
CA ASN A 16 -3.29 -23.94 -5.32
C ASN A 16 -3.29 -22.40 -5.29
N PHE A 17 -3.52 -21.77 -4.14
CA PHE A 17 -3.59 -20.31 -4.02
C PHE A 17 -2.74 -19.82 -2.85
N PHE A 18 -1.92 -18.83 -3.12
CA PHE A 18 -1.26 -18.06 -2.07
C PHE A 18 -2.20 -16.94 -1.60
N ILE A 19 -2.47 -16.89 -0.30
CA ILE A 19 -3.28 -15.81 0.29
C ILE A 19 -2.45 -14.54 0.40
N ASN A 20 -1.16 -14.67 0.73
CA ASN A 20 -0.23 -13.57 0.85
C ASN A 20 0.92 -13.75 -0.15
N THR A 21 1.23 -12.68 -0.87
CA THR A 21 2.37 -12.60 -1.79
C THR A 21 3.53 -11.79 -1.20
N LEU A 22 3.28 -11.13 -0.08
CA LEU A 22 4.27 -10.40 0.72
C LEU A 22 4.56 -11.13 2.02
N GLU A 23 5.84 -11.28 2.34
CA GLU A 23 6.34 -11.76 3.61
C GLU A 23 6.92 -10.58 4.41
N VAL A 24 6.62 -10.49 5.70
CA VAL A 24 7.22 -9.47 6.56
C VAL A 24 8.63 -9.90 6.95
N GLU A 25 9.62 -9.18 6.49
CA GLU A 25 11.03 -9.43 6.81
C GLU A 25 11.42 -8.76 8.14
N THR A 26 11.02 -7.51 8.32
CA THR A 26 11.36 -6.74 9.52
C THR A 26 10.34 -5.66 9.81
N GLU A 27 10.08 -5.44 11.10
CA GLU A 27 9.35 -4.29 11.62
C GLU A 27 10.24 -3.50 12.58
N VAL A 28 10.35 -2.20 12.35
CA VAL A 28 11.10 -1.30 13.22
C VAL A 28 10.21 -0.16 13.66
N THR A 29 9.98 -0.08 14.97
CA THR A 29 9.21 1.01 15.57
C THR A 29 10.14 2.02 16.21
N SER A 30 9.88 3.31 15.98
CA SER A 30 10.63 4.40 16.58
C SER A 30 10.49 4.41 18.12
N SER A 31 11.49 4.95 18.82
CA SER A 31 11.48 5.01 20.29
C SER A 31 10.29 5.76 20.89
N ASN A 32 9.72 6.72 20.15
CA ASN A 32 8.53 7.46 20.53
C ASN A 32 7.20 6.82 20.06
N TRP A 33 7.24 5.60 19.51
CA TRP A 33 6.09 4.83 19.04
C TRP A 33 5.27 5.48 17.89
N GLN A 34 5.70 6.63 17.38
CA GLN A 34 4.95 7.35 16.35
C GLN A 34 5.08 6.74 14.96
N THR A 35 6.17 6.03 14.69
CA THR A 35 6.44 5.49 13.37
C THR A 35 6.83 4.03 13.44
N THR A 36 6.20 3.19 12.63
CA THR A 36 6.63 1.82 12.39
C THR A 36 6.94 1.64 10.92
N LYS A 37 8.19 1.33 10.61
CA LYS A 37 8.62 0.94 9.27
C LYS A 37 8.53 -0.56 9.13
N ILE A 38 7.90 -1.03 8.05
CA ILE A 38 7.70 -2.43 7.72
C ILE A 38 8.45 -2.72 6.44
N LEU A 39 9.35 -3.67 6.48
CA LEU A 39 10.04 -4.19 5.30
C LEU A 39 9.34 -5.47 4.87
N PHE A 40 8.82 -5.47 3.65
CA PHE A 40 8.23 -6.65 3.03
C PHE A 40 9.16 -7.23 1.98
N LYS A 41 9.18 -8.54 1.91
CA LYS A 41 9.81 -9.33 0.87
C LYS A 41 8.73 -9.87 -0.06
N THR A 42 8.89 -9.64 -1.36
CA THR A 42 7.98 -10.15 -2.38
C THR A 42 8.30 -11.62 -2.72
N ASN A 43 7.37 -12.31 -3.35
CA ASN A 43 7.60 -13.67 -3.86
C ASN A 43 8.69 -13.73 -4.95
N LYS A 44 9.15 -12.58 -5.47
CA LYS A 44 10.29 -12.45 -6.41
C LYS A 44 11.60 -12.04 -5.73
N TRP A 45 11.68 -12.19 -4.39
CA TRP A 45 12.87 -11.86 -3.60
C TRP A 45 13.28 -10.38 -3.67
N GLU A 46 12.30 -9.51 -3.79
CA GLU A 46 12.48 -8.06 -3.80
C GLU A 46 11.98 -7.47 -2.50
N PHE A 47 12.56 -6.34 -2.11
CA PHE A 47 12.17 -5.66 -0.89
C PHE A 47 11.41 -4.37 -1.20
N ILE A 48 10.32 -4.17 -0.47
CA ILE A 48 9.52 -2.94 -0.49
C ILE A 48 9.23 -2.51 0.95
N GLU A 49 8.98 -1.25 1.14
CA GLU A 49 8.73 -0.70 2.48
C GLU A 49 7.34 -0.07 2.56
N ALA A 50 6.74 -0.17 3.74
CA ALA A 50 5.60 0.64 4.13
C ALA A 50 5.85 1.28 5.49
N VAL A 51 5.20 2.40 5.77
CA VAL A 51 5.42 3.15 7.02
C VAL A 51 4.08 3.52 7.64
N ILE A 52 3.84 3.03 8.85
CA ILE A 52 2.72 3.49 9.67
C ILE A 52 3.17 4.73 10.45
N MET A 53 2.42 5.80 10.32
CA MET A 53 2.60 7.04 11.08
C MET A 53 1.40 7.21 12.03
N ARG A 54 1.68 7.19 13.33
CA ARG A 54 0.68 7.39 14.37
C ARG A 54 0.69 8.85 14.81
N HIS A 55 -0.44 9.51 14.68
CA HIS A 55 -0.58 10.90 15.10
C HIS A 55 -1.28 10.98 16.46
N LEU A 56 -0.90 11.94 17.28
CA LEU A 56 -1.52 12.21 18.58
C LEU A 56 -3.04 12.43 18.52
N THR A 57 -3.54 12.76 17.33
CA THR A 57 -4.97 12.95 17.03
C THR A 57 -5.69 11.67 16.62
N TRP A 58 -5.11 10.48 16.87
CA TRP A 58 -5.66 9.16 16.51
C TRP A 58 -5.86 8.93 15.00
N ARG A 59 -5.28 9.77 14.17
CA ARG A 59 -5.27 9.62 12.71
C ARG A 59 -4.04 8.83 12.29
N ASN A 60 -4.17 7.50 12.27
CA ASN A 60 -3.09 6.66 11.76
C ASN A 60 -3.08 6.73 10.24
N THR A 61 -1.91 7.02 9.70
CA THR A 61 -1.66 7.12 8.26
C THR A 61 -0.67 6.05 7.84
N LEU A 62 -0.97 5.34 6.77
CA LEU A 62 -0.06 4.39 6.16
C LEU A 62 0.52 4.98 4.87
N CYS A 63 1.83 5.02 4.79
CA CYS A 63 2.56 5.31 3.56
C CYS A 63 2.98 4.00 2.90
N ILE A 64 2.65 3.81 1.62
CA ILE A 64 2.84 2.54 0.91
C ILE A 64 3.67 2.70 -0.35
N SER A 65 4.25 1.59 -0.77
CA SER A 65 4.96 1.42 -2.03
C SER A 65 4.05 0.95 -3.15
N CYS A 66 4.25 1.44 -4.38
CA CYS A 66 3.55 0.97 -5.57
C CYS A 66 4.49 0.45 -6.68
N GLN A 67 5.80 0.50 -6.46
CA GLN A 67 6.82 -0.02 -7.38
C GLN A 67 7.94 -0.68 -6.58
N VAL A 68 8.75 -1.51 -7.21
CA VAL A 68 10.05 -1.93 -6.71
C VAL A 68 11.08 -1.00 -7.34
N TRP A 69 11.49 0.01 -6.58
CA TRP A 69 12.36 1.12 -6.94
C TRP A 69 11.78 2.08 -8.01
N CYS A 70 12.27 3.32 -8.02
CA CYS A 70 11.66 4.42 -8.77
C CYS A 70 12.52 4.83 -9.97
N PRO A 71 11.93 5.06 -11.16
CA PRO A 71 12.67 5.53 -12.31
C PRO A 71 12.94 7.06 -12.28
N MET A 72 12.26 7.78 -11.37
CA MET A 72 12.33 9.23 -11.31
C MET A 72 13.60 9.65 -10.57
N LYS A 73 14.39 10.49 -11.20
CA LYS A 73 15.69 10.97 -10.67
C LYS A 73 15.51 12.29 -9.90
N CYS A 74 14.59 12.32 -8.92
CA CYS A 74 14.40 13.51 -8.11
C CYS A 74 15.64 13.81 -7.28
N SER A 75 16.21 15.01 -7.40
CA SER A 75 17.50 15.40 -6.80
C SER A 75 17.53 15.32 -5.27
N PHE A 76 16.37 15.43 -4.62
CA PHE A 76 16.21 15.35 -3.17
C PHE A 76 15.91 13.93 -2.65
N CYS A 77 15.69 12.96 -3.53
CA CYS A 77 15.29 11.61 -3.15
C CYS A 77 16.48 10.70 -2.93
N ALA A 78 16.62 10.08 -1.76
CA ALA A 78 17.71 9.17 -1.45
C ALA A 78 17.75 7.91 -2.35
N THR A 79 16.62 7.54 -2.94
CA THR A 79 16.46 6.32 -3.75
C THR A 79 16.70 6.52 -5.24
N TRP A 80 17.04 7.73 -5.70
CA TRP A 80 17.31 8.01 -7.12
C TRP A 80 18.44 7.17 -7.73
N LYS A 81 19.30 6.60 -6.90
CA LYS A 81 20.40 5.73 -7.31
C LYS A 81 19.95 4.30 -7.68
N LEU A 82 18.71 3.96 -7.30
CA LEU A 82 18.16 2.62 -7.52
C LEU A 82 17.24 2.67 -8.75
N TRP A 83 17.55 1.85 -9.75
CA TRP A 83 16.77 1.79 -11.00
C TRP A 83 15.46 1.05 -10.77
N LEU A 84 14.36 1.52 -11.42
CA LEU A 84 13.09 0.80 -11.43
C LEU A 84 13.30 -0.65 -11.82
N LYS A 85 12.88 -1.56 -10.95
CA LYS A 85 12.90 -2.99 -11.22
C LYS A 85 11.59 -3.44 -11.85
N ARG A 86 10.47 -3.09 -11.23
CA ARG A 86 9.11 -3.32 -11.74
C ARG A 86 8.05 -2.51 -11.02
N ASN A 87 6.87 -2.47 -11.61
CA ASN A 87 5.65 -2.07 -10.93
C ASN A 87 5.17 -3.20 -9.99
N LEU A 88 4.59 -2.83 -8.84
CA LEU A 88 3.85 -3.76 -7.99
C LEU A 88 2.50 -4.06 -8.61
N GLU A 89 2.04 -5.29 -8.48
CA GLU A 89 0.69 -5.68 -8.80
C GLU A 89 -0.30 -5.13 -7.76
N PHE A 90 -1.55 -4.92 -8.15
CA PHE A 90 -2.55 -4.32 -7.26
C PHE A 90 -2.73 -5.09 -5.93
N HIS A 91 -2.59 -6.42 -5.95
CA HIS A 91 -2.70 -7.24 -4.75
C HIS A 91 -1.52 -7.00 -3.79
N GLU A 92 -0.28 -6.83 -4.28
CA GLU A 92 0.88 -6.49 -3.46
C GLU A 92 0.71 -5.11 -2.79
N ILE A 93 0.05 -4.16 -3.48
CA ILE A 93 -0.28 -2.85 -2.92
C ILE A 93 -1.34 -2.99 -1.82
N VAL A 94 -2.40 -3.76 -2.07
CA VAL A 94 -3.49 -3.99 -1.11
C VAL A 94 -3.01 -4.76 0.12
N GLU A 95 -2.13 -5.74 -0.03
CA GLU A 95 -1.58 -6.52 1.09
C GLU A 95 -0.84 -5.64 2.11
N GLN A 96 -0.08 -4.63 1.68
CA GLN A 96 0.54 -3.67 2.59
C GLN A 96 -0.51 -2.96 3.46
N ILE A 97 -1.64 -2.58 2.85
CA ILE A 97 -2.74 -1.87 3.54
C ILE A 97 -3.46 -2.82 4.52
N MET A 98 -3.73 -4.04 4.09
CA MET A 98 -4.38 -5.05 4.92
C MET A 98 -3.52 -5.41 6.14
N TYR A 99 -2.22 -5.62 5.92
CA TYR A 99 -1.27 -5.90 7.00
C TYR A 99 -1.21 -4.78 8.03
N ALA A 100 -1.06 -3.53 7.57
CA ALA A 100 -1.01 -2.39 8.46
C ALA A 100 -2.34 -2.17 9.23
N ALA A 101 -3.48 -2.42 8.58
CA ALA A 101 -4.79 -2.34 9.23
C ALA A 101 -4.93 -3.41 10.32
N GLU A 102 -4.45 -4.63 10.06
CA GLU A 102 -4.46 -5.71 11.05
C GLU A 102 -3.51 -5.40 12.23
N LEU A 103 -2.31 -4.90 11.95
CA LEU A 103 -1.34 -4.51 12.98
C LEU A 103 -1.91 -3.43 13.89
N LEU A 104 -2.50 -2.37 13.32
CA LEU A 104 -3.16 -1.31 14.08
C LEU A 104 -4.35 -1.83 14.89
N ASN A 105 -5.12 -2.77 14.36
CA ASN A 105 -6.27 -3.34 15.06
C ASN A 105 -5.86 -4.14 16.31
N LYS A 106 -4.70 -4.79 16.31
CA LYS A 106 -4.12 -5.43 17.51
C LYS A 106 -3.89 -4.42 18.62
N ASP A 107 -3.52 -3.19 18.26
CA ASP A 107 -3.32 -2.06 19.17
C ASP A 107 -4.65 -1.29 19.46
N GLN A 108 -5.81 -1.84 19.09
CA GLN A 108 -7.13 -1.19 19.18
C GLN A 108 -7.19 0.16 18.42
N ALA A 109 -6.34 0.33 17.45
CA ALA A 109 -6.24 1.51 16.60
C ALA A 109 -6.81 1.23 15.20
N VAL A 110 -7.18 2.29 14.48
CA VAL A 110 -7.81 2.17 13.16
C VAL A 110 -6.95 2.90 12.12
N LEU A 111 -6.74 2.25 10.98
CA LEU A 111 -6.15 2.89 9.81
C LEU A 111 -7.14 3.93 9.25
N ARG A 112 -6.73 5.19 9.20
CA ARG A 112 -7.58 6.31 8.77
C ARG A 112 -7.23 6.86 7.41
N ASN A 113 -5.93 6.91 7.07
CA ASN A 113 -5.46 7.48 5.82
C ASN A 113 -4.44 6.55 5.16
N VAL A 114 -4.41 6.56 3.84
CA VAL A 114 -3.38 5.88 3.05
C VAL A 114 -2.76 6.90 2.09
N VAL A 115 -1.44 6.95 2.05
CA VAL A 115 -0.69 7.82 1.14
C VAL A 115 0.21 6.98 0.24
N TYR A 116 0.09 7.17 -1.06
CA TYR A 116 0.95 6.61 -2.09
C TYR A 116 2.10 7.61 -2.31
N MET A 117 3.08 7.56 -1.41
CA MET A 117 4.12 8.60 -1.36
C MET A 117 5.53 8.03 -1.16
N TRP A 118 5.66 6.76 -0.78
CA TRP A 118 6.93 6.18 -0.40
C TRP A 118 7.66 5.60 -1.63
N MET A 119 8.83 6.16 -1.93
CA MET A 119 9.84 5.65 -2.87
C MET A 119 9.42 5.42 -4.35
N TRP A 120 8.32 6.03 -4.87
CA TRP A 120 7.81 5.66 -6.20
C TRP A 120 6.96 6.75 -6.86
N GLU A 121 6.79 6.63 -8.20
CA GLU A 121 5.85 7.45 -8.95
C GLU A 121 4.57 6.66 -9.22
N PRO A 122 3.48 6.91 -8.48
CA PRO A 122 2.23 6.14 -8.61
C PRO A 122 1.65 6.18 -10.02
N PHE A 123 1.82 7.28 -10.75
CA PHE A 123 1.29 7.42 -12.09
C PHE A 123 2.02 6.59 -13.15
N LEU A 124 3.22 6.09 -12.87
CA LEU A 124 3.87 5.09 -13.72
C LEU A 124 3.36 3.66 -13.47
N ASN A 125 2.54 3.47 -12.43
CA ASN A 125 1.84 2.20 -12.13
C ASN A 125 0.31 2.42 -12.03
N TYR A 126 -0.22 3.31 -12.86
CA TYR A 126 -1.57 3.84 -12.74
C TYR A 126 -2.67 2.78 -12.60
N GLU A 127 -2.67 1.77 -13.48
CA GLU A 127 -3.74 0.78 -13.51
C GLU A 127 -3.78 -0.10 -12.24
N ASN A 128 -2.62 -0.49 -11.69
CA ASN A 128 -2.57 -1.23 -10.44
C ASN A 128 -2.92 -0.34 -9.23
N VAL A 129 -2.49 0.92 -9.24
CA VAL A 129 -2.88 1.91 -8.21
C VAL A 129 -4.38 2.14 -8.25
N LYS A 130 -4.97 2.35 -9.42
CA LYS A 130 -6.43 2.50 -9.60
C LYS A 130 -7.21 1.29 -9.09
N LYS A 131 -6.78 0.07 -9.42
CA LYS A 131 -7.38 -1.18 -8.91
C LYS A 131 -7.29 -1.26 -7.40
N SER A 132 -6.13 -0.94 -6.81
CA SER A 132 -5.93 -0.98 -5.37
C SER A 132 -6.84 0.01 -4.63
N ILE A 133 -6.98 1.24 -5.12
CA ILE A 133 -7.90 2.26 -4.58
C ILE A 133 -9.34 1.73 -4.59
N ASN A 134 -9.80 1.21 -5.71
CA ASN A 134 -11.15 0.68 -5.83
C ASN A 134 -11.43 -0.46 -4.84
N ILE A 135 -10.44 -1.34 -4.60
CA ILE A 135 -10.58 -2.45 -3.66
C ILE A 135 -10.66 -1.94 -2.22
N VAL A 136 -9.79 -1.02 -1.81
CA VAL A 136 -9.75 -0.54 -0.42
C VAL A 136 -10.91 0.39 -0.09
N CYS A 137 -11.48 1.07 -1.09
CA CYS A 137 -12.65 1.93 -0.93
C CYS A 137 -13.99 1.16 -0.99
N ALA A 138 -13.99 -0.09 -1.46
CA ALA A 138 -15.21 -0.89 -1.55
C ALA A 138 -15.83 -1.13 -0.17
N GLN A 139 -17.16 -0.91 -0.06
CA GLN A 139 -17.92 -1.00 1.21
C GLN A 139 -17.76 -2.35 1.94
N LYS A 140 -17.61 -3.45 1.18
CA LYS A 140 -17.45 -4.81 1.74
C LYS A 140 -15.99 -5.15 2.13
N LYS A 141 -15.07 -4.18 2.06
CA LYS A 141 -13.64 -4.35 2.35
C LYS A 141 -13.22 -3.43 3.51
N LEU A 142 -12.19 -2.66 3.33
CA LEU A 142 -11.73 -1.70 4.34
C LEU A 142 -12.64 -0.47 4.48
N ASN A 143 -13.50 -0.23 3.48
CA ASN A 143 -14.44 0.90 3.44
C ASN A 143 -13.74 2.25 3.70
N LEU A 144 -12.55 2.42 3.14
CA LEU A 144 -11.79 3.64 3.27
C LEU A 144 -12.38 4.69 2.31
N ALA A 145 -12.78 5.85 2.81
CA ALA A 145 -13.33 6.90 1.95
C ALA A 145 -12.23 7.48 1.02
N ASN A 146 -12.56 7.75 -0.25
CA ASN A 146 -11.62 8.30 -1.24
C ASN A 146 -10.86 9.53 -0.73
N ARG A 147 -11.51 10.45 0.00
CA ARG A 147 -10.88 11.63 0.64
C ARG A 147 -9.82 11.29 1.69
N ARG A 148 -9.67 10.02 2.07
CA ARG A 148 -8.65 9.51 3.00
C ARG A 148 -7.44 8.95 2.28
N ILE A 149 -7.44 8.97 0.96
CA ILE A 149 -6.34 8.57 0.12
C ILE A 149 -5.65 9.82 -0.43
N THR A 150 -4.33 9.82 -0.40
CA THR A 150 -3.51 10.85 -1.02
C THR A 150 -2.53 10.19 -1.99
N ILE A 151 -2.46 10.70 -3.20
CA ILE A 151 -1.45 10.33 -4.20
C ILE A 151 -0.43 11.45 -4.28
N SER A 152 0.85 11.12 -4.13
CA SER A 152 1.94 12.06 -4.41
C SER A 152 2.59 11.74 -5.75
N SER A 153 2.86 12.75 -6.55
CA SER A 153 3.43 12.59 -7.88
C SER A 153 4.49 13.64 -8.18
N CYS A 154 5.47 13.29 -8.99
CA CYS A 154 6.41 14.25 -9.56
C CYS A 154 5.87 14.93 -10.84
N TRP A 155 4.54 15.17 -10.90
CA TRP A 155 3.86 16.02 -11.87
C TRP A 155 3.80 15.49 -13.32
N ILE A 156 3.43 14.23 -13.49
CA ILE A 156 3.13 13.68 -14.83
C ILE A 156 1.72 14.15 -15.27
N VAL A 157 1.66 15.35 -15.85
CA VAL A 157 0.41 16.09 -16.13
C VAL A 157 -0.70 15.28 -16.83
N PRO A 158 -0.44 14.45 -17.88
CA PRO A 158 -1.50 13.66 -18.51
C PRO A 158 -2.20 12.70 -17.54
N TRP A 159 -1.44 12.09 -16.63
CA TRP A 159 -1.97 11.17 -15.64
C TRP A 159 -2.69 11.87 -14.48
N ILE A 160 -2.26 13.10 -14.13
CA ILE A 160 -2.96 13.94 -13.15
C ILE A 160 -4.38 14.23 -13.64
N LYS A 161 -4.56 14.62 -14.91
CA LYS A 161 -5.88 14.87 -15.48
C LYS A 161 -6.75 13.62 -15.42
N LYS A 162 -6.24 12.48 -15.91
CA LYS A 162 -6.95 11.21 -15.87
C LYS A 162 -7.34 10.79 -14.45
N PHE A 163 -6.43 10.98 -13.50
CA PHE A 163 -6.66 10.65 -12.09
C PHE A 163 -7.75 11.52 -11.47
N TRP A 164 -7.80 12.80 -11.82
CA TRP A 164 -8.85 13.72 -11.38
C TRP A 164 -10.23 13.30 -11.85
N ASP A 165 -10.33 12.83 -13.10
CA ASP A 165 -11.58 12.31 -13.64
C ASP A 165 -12.01 10.99 -12.96
N ASP A 166 -11.06 10.09 -12.71
CA ASP A 166 -11.32 8.78 -12.08
C ASP A 166 -11.63 8.90 -10.57
N PHE A 167 -10.99 9.84 -9.86
CA PHE A 167 -11.04 9.95 -8.39
C PHE A 167 -11.14 11.41 -7.90
N PRO A 168 -12.24 12.13 -8.17
CA PRO A 168 -12.35 13.56 -7.86
C PRO A 168 -12.33 13.91 -6.37
N GLN A 169 -12.49 12.92 -5.48
CA GLN A 169 -12.46 13.11 -4.02
C GLN A 169 -11.13 12.71 -3.37
N THR A 170 -10.20 12.17 -4.13
CA THR A 170 -8.87 11.76 -3.64
C THR A 170 -7.94 12.97 -3.63
N SER A 171 -7.11 13.08 -2.58
CA SER A 171 -6.14 14.18 -2.50
C SER A 171 -4.94 13.92 -3.40
N LEU A 172 -4.44 14.98 -4.04
CA LEU A 172 -3.18 14.98 -4.80
C LEU A 172 -2.18 15.90 -4.09
N ALA A 173 -0.91 15.43 -3.94
CA ALA A 173 0.20 16.13 -3.33
C ALA A 173 1.42 16.19 -4.26
#